data_487baabf9344744510c015d8aa643bd9
#
_entry.id   487baabf9344744510c015d8aa643bd9
#
_cell.length_a   1.000
_cell.length_b   1.000
_cell.length_c   1.000
_cell.angle_alpha   90.00
_cell.angle_beta   90.00
_cell.angle_gamma   90.00
#
_symmetry.space_group_name_H-M   'P 1'
#
loop_
_entity.id
_entity.type
_entity.pdbx_description
1 polymer ?
#
loop_
_entity_poly.entity_id
_entity_poly.type
_entity_poly.pdbx_seq_one_letter_code
_entity_poly.pdbx_strand_id
1 'polypeptide(L)'
;DIPGILKLTLAEPDFTTPDHVKEAAKAAIDANESRYTGMAGLPALREAASEFLAEKYNLSYAPDNQILVTIGATEALSASLVGILEAGDTVLLPAPAYPGYEPIVNMVGADIVEIDTTANDFVLTPEMLEAAILEQGDKLKAVILNYPANPTGVTYSREQIQAFAQVLKKYPIFVLSDEVYSELTYTGEPHVSIAEYLPEQTILIQGLSKSHAMTGWRIGLILSSPMIISQLIKSHQYLVTAAATPMQYGAIEALKNGKDDALPMREEYRVRRDYIIEK
;
A
#
# COMPACT_ATOMS: atom_id res chain seq x y z
N ASP A 1 -6.47 -29.73 1.22
CA ASP A 1 -6.58 -29.40 2.65
C ASP A 1 -6.21 -30.63 3.49
N ILE A 2 -5.28 -30.45 4.44
CA ILE A 2 -4.89 -31.49 5.40
C ILE A 2 -5.72 -31.27 6.67
N PRO A 3 -6.56 -32.23 7.09
CA PRO A 3 -7.36 -32.06 8.32
C PRO A 3 -6.48 -31.81 9.55
N GLY A 4 -6.84 -30.81 10.36
CA GLY A 4 -6.13 -30.48 11.61
C GLY A 4 -4.86 -29.66 11.46
N ILE A 5 -4.48 -29.25 10.24
CA ILE A 5 -3.34 -28.35 10.05
C ILE A 5 -3.68 -26.92 10.49
N LEU A 6 -2.82 -26.31 11.28
CA LEU A 6 -2.89 -24.89 11.60
C LEU A 6 -2.33 -24.07 10.44
N LYS A 7 -3.17 -23.25 9.81
CA LYS A 7 -2.78 -22.41 8.66
C LYS A 7 -2.33 -21.04 9.15
N LEU A 8 -1.06 -20.68 8.91
CA LEU A 8 -0.48 -19.36 9.20
C LEU A 8 0.00 -18.64 7.92
N THR A 9 -0.53 -19.08 6.76
CA THR A 9 -0.07 -18.60 5.44
C THR A 9 -0.87 -17.43 4.88
N LEU A 10 -2.00 -17.08 5.50
CA LEU A 10 -2.82 -15.95 5.09
C LEU A 10 -2.56 -14.76 6.03
N ALA A 11 -2.05 -13.67 5.49
CA ALA A 11 -1.78 -12.45 6.24
C ALA A 11 -3.09 -11.68 6.52
N GLU A 12 -3.92 -12.24 7.38
CA GLU A 12 -5.22 -11.68 7.80
C GLU A 12 -5.21 -11.44 9.32
N PRO A 13 -5.57 -10.22 9.79
CA PRO A 13 -5.74 -9.97 11.21
C PRO A 13 -6.81 -10.88 11.81
N ASP A 14 -6.53 -11.50 12.95
CA ASP A 14 -7.50 -12.29 13.74
C ASP A 14 -8.34 -11.42 14.70
N PHE A 15 -8.31 -10.11 14.47
CA PHE A 15 -9.11 -9.11 15.16
C PHE A 15 -10.38 -8.79 14.38
N THR A 16 -11.40 -8.27 15.07
CA THR A 16 -12.61 -7.80 14.42
C THR A 16 -12.46 -6.34 13.98
N THR A 17 -13.08 -6.00 12.84
CA THR A 17 -13.25 -4.59 12.46
C THR A 17 -13.91 -3.81 13.60
N PRO A 18 -13.46 -2.60 13.94
CA PRO A 18 -14.04 -1.79 15.01
C PRO A 18 -15.57 -1.60 14.86
N ASP A 19 -16.30 -1.60 15.98
CA ASP A 19 -17.76 -1.57 15.94
C ASP A 19 -18.31 -0.31 15.29
N HIS A 20 -17.75 0.86 15.58
CA HIS A 20 -18.18 2.11 14.98
C HIS A 20 -18.03 2.13 13.44
N VAL A 21 -17.01 1.47 12.91
CA VAL A 21 -16.81 1.30 11.46
C VAL A 21 -17.90 0.43 10.85
N LYS A 22 -18.26 -0.68 11.54
CA LYS A 22 -19.35 -1.57 11.11
C LYS A 22 -20.70 -0.84 11.13
N GLU A 23 -20.97 -0.07 12.17
CA GLU A 23 -22.21 0.70 12.29
C GLU A 23 -22.33 1.78 11.22
N ALA A 24 -21.23 2.46 10.85
CA ALA A 24 -21.25 3.43 9.75
C ALA A 24 -21.62 2.77 8.39
N ALA A 25 -21.09 1.59 8.11
CA ALA A 25 -21.44 0.87 6.89
C ALA A 25 -22.89 0.35 6.90
N LYS A 26 -23.39 -0.15 8.03
CA LYS A 26 -24.80 -0.54 8.20
C LYS A 26 -25.74 0.66 7.99
N ALA A 27 -25.42 1.80 8.57
CA ALA A 27 -26.19 3.03 8.40
C ALA A 27 -26.25 3.46 6.93
N ALA A 28 -25.16 3.31 6.19
CA ALA A 28 -25.14 3.59 4.75
C ALA A 28 -26.05 2.62 3.95
N ILE A 29 -26.04 1.33 4.32
CA ILE A 29 -26.94 0.35 3.69
C ILE A 29 -28.39 0.70 3.98
N ASP A 30 -28.74 1.02 5.24
CA ASP A 30 -30.11 1.39 5.64
C ASP A 30 -30.56 2.70 4.99
N ALA A 31 -29.63 3.63 4.72
CA ALA A 31 -29.88 4.86 3.98
C ALA A 31 -29.99 4.67 2.46
N ASN A 32 -29.89 3.44 1.95
CA ASN A 32 -29.89 3.11 0.51
C ASN A 32 -28.73 3.76 -0.28
N GLU A 33 -27.56 3.90 0.31
CA GLU A 33 -26.33 4.33 -0.36
C GLU A 33 -25.79 3.20 -1.24
N SER A 34 -26.55 2.86 -2.32
CA SER A 34 -26.33 1.69 -3.18
C SER A 34 -25.99 2.07 -4.63
N ARG A 35 -25.80 3.37 -4.91
CA ARG A 35 -25.48 3.86 -6.26
C ARG A 35 -23.97 3.96 -6.45
N TYR A 36 -23.55 3.99 -7.71
CA TYR A 36 -22.15 4.31 -8.03
C TYR A 36 -21.73 5.63 -7.43
N THR A 37 -20.53 5.66 -6.90
CA THR A 37 -19.81 6.91 -6.59
C THR A 37 -19.13 7.46 -7.85
N GLY A 38 -18.51 8.63 -7.77
CA GLY A 38 -17.49 8.99 -8.76
C GLY A 38 -16.38 7.94 -8.80
N MET A 39 -15.71 7.79 -9.92
CA MET A 39 -14.63 6.81 -10.12
C MET A 39 -13.52 6.92 -9.07
N ALA A 40 -13.17 8.13 -8.67
CA ALA A 40 -12.16 8.36 -7.63
C ALA A 40 -12.64 8.01 -6.21
N GLY A 41 -13.87 7.59 -6.03
CA GLY A 41 -14.51 7.34 -4.73
C GLY A 41 -15.21 8.57 -4.16
N LEU A 42 -15.84 8.39 -3.00
CA LEU A 42 -16.56 9.46 -2.30
C LEU A 42 -15.61 10.64 -1.96
N PRO A 43 -15.98 11.90 -2.24
CA PRO A 43 -15.19 13.06 -1.83
C PRO A 43 -14.85 13.05 -0.34
N ALA A 44 -15.83 12.74 0.52
CA ALA A 44 -15.64 12.68 1.96
C ALA A 44 -14.61 11.60 2.39
N LEU A 45 -14.47 10.49 1.65
CA LEU A 45 -13.43 9.50 1.92
C LEU A 45 -12.05 10.01 1.52
N ARG A 46 -11.95 10.68 0.39
CA ARG A 46 -10.68 11.27 -0.06
C ARG A 46 -10.21 12.41 0.86
N GLU A 47 -11.13 13.22 1.37
CA GLU A 47 -10.86 14.22 2.41
C GLU A 47 -10.36 13.57 3.69
N ALA A 48 -11.06 12.55 4.20
CA ALA A 48 -10.66 11.81 5.39
C ALA A 48 -9.27 11.16 5.24
N ALA A 49 -8.97 10.61 4.04
CA ALA A 49 -7.66 10.04 3.74
C ALA A 49 -6.56 11.12 3.71
N SER A 50 -6.83 12.28 3.12
CA SER A 50 -5.90 13.42 3.10
C SER A 50 -5.56 13.88 4.53
N GLU A 51 -6.57 14.06 5.38
CA GLU A 51 -6.39 14.46 6.78
C GLU A 51 -5.61 13.42 7.58
N PHE A 52 -5.95 12.14 7.44
CA PHE A 52 -5.27 11.03 8.11
C PHE A 52 -3.78 10.96 7.75
N LEU A 53 -3.46 11.06 6.46
CA LEU A 53 -2.08 10.99 5.99
C LEU A 53 -1.24 12.21 6.39
N ALA A 54 -1.86 13.39 6.42
CA ALA A 54 -1.21 14.60 6.90
C ALA A 54 -0.85 14.48 8.39
N GLU A 55 -1.76 13.96 9.21
CA GLU A 55 -1.57 13.83 10.65
C GLU A 55 -0.60 12.70 11.00
N LYS A 56 -0.74 11.53 10.36
CA LYS A 56 0.05 10.32 10.71
C LYS A 56 1.43 10.28 10.07
N TYR A 57 1.57 10.79 8.84
CA TYR A 57 2.78 10.59 8.02
C TYR A 57 3.37 11.87 7.45
N ASN A 58 2.83 13.04 7.83
CA ASN A 58 3.27 14.33 7.29
C ASN A 58 3.21 14.40 5.75
N LEU A 59 2.21 13.73 5.15
CA LEU A 59 1.99 13.72 3.71
C LEU A 59 0.83 14.62 3.33
N SER A 60 1.04 15.48 2.33
CA SER A 60 0.03 16.40 1.83
C SER A 60 -0.44 15.97 0.45
N TYR A 61 -1.69 15.52 0.35
CA TYR A 61 -2.35 15.14 -0.91
C TYR A 61 -3.68 15.87 -1.04
N ALA A 62 -3.89 16.53 -2.17
CA ALA A 62 -5.16 17.19 -2.48
C ALA A 62 -6.26 16.14 -2.73
N PRO A 63 -7.40 16.18 -2.01
CA PRO A 63 -8.46 15.19 -2.15
C PRO A 63 -9.05 15.09 -3.56
N ASP A 64 -9.06 16.21 -4.29
CA ASP A 64 -9.75 16.31 -5.58
C ASP A 64 -9.06 15.55 -6.71
N ASN A 65 -7.72 15.50 -6.72
CA ASN A 65 -6.96 15.02 -7.88
C ASN A 65 -5.70 14.23 -7.56
N GLN A 66 -5.42 13.93 -6.28
CA GLN A 66 -4.23 13.17 -5.86
C GLN A 66 -4.57 11.89 -5.11
N ILE A 67 -5.85 11.58 -4.90
CA ILE A 67 -6.32 10.40 -4.16
C ILE A 67 -7.36 9.64 -4.99
N LEU A 68 -7.14 8.32 -5.12
CA LEU A 68 -8.03 7.39 -5.80
C LEU A 68 -8.38 6.25 -4.86
N VAL A 69 -9.68 6.04 -4.61
CA VAL A 69 -10.19 4.92 -3.80
C VAL A 69 -10.29 3.67 -4.65
N THR A 70 -9.77 2.55 -4.15
CA THR A 70 -9.65 1.29 -4.88
C THR A 70 -10.32 0.12 -4.15
N ILE A 71 -10.54 -1.00 -4.86
CA ILE A 71 -11.05 -2.25 -4.27
C ILE A 71 -9.91 -3.01 -3.58
N GLY A 72 -9.46 -2.45 -2.45
CA GLY A 72 -8.30 -2.91 -1.70
C GLY A 72 -6.97 -2.59 -2.39
N ALA A 73 -5.87 -2.81 -1.65
CA ALA A 73 -4.52 -2.58 -2.16
C ALA A 73 -4.18 -3.46 -3.38
N THR A 74 -4.78 -4.64 -3.50
CA THR A 74 -4.55 -5.52 -4.67
C THR A 74 -5.01 -4.87 -5.98
N GLU A 75 -6.17 -4.23 -5.98
CA GLU A 75 -6.63 -3.49 -7.15
C GLU A 75 -5.79 -2.22 -7.35
N ALA A 76 -5.39 -1.54 -6.27
CA ALA A 76 -4.47 -0.41 -6.35
C ALA A 76 -3.15 -0.77 -7.05
N LEU A 77 -2.56 -1.92 -6.70
CA LEU A 77 -1.38 -2.48 -7.38
C LEU A 77 -1.66 -2.74 -8.86
N SER A 78 -2.78 -3.41 -9.16
CA SER A 78 -3.14 -3.77 -10.53
C SER A 78 -3.37 -2.54 -11.40
N ALA A 79 -4.18 -1.58 -10.91
CA ALA A 79 -4.46 -0.33 -11.62
C ALA A 79 -3.20 0.49 -11.87
N SER A 80 -2.28 0.53 -10.88
CA SER A 80 -1.02 1.24 -10.98
C SER A 80 -0.09 0.60 -12.02
N LEU A 81 0.17 -0.69 -11.90
CA LEU A 81 1.09 -1.41 -12.78
C LEU A 81 0.57 -1.46 -14.23
N VAL A 82 -0.72 -1.73 -14.43
CA VAL A 82 -1.35 -1.65 -15.76
C VAL A 82 -1.29 -0.23 -16.35
N GLY A 83 -1.37 0.79 -15.50
CA GLY A 83 -1.36 2.18 -15.92
C GLY A 83 0.01 2.74 -16.30
N ILE A 84 1.11 2.13 -15.82
CA ILE A 84 2.47 2.65 -16.03
C ILE A 84 3.38 1.75 -16.87
N LEU A 85 3.05 0.45 -17.03
CA LEU A 85 3.90 -0.52 -17.70
C LEU A 85 3.44 -0.81 -19.13
N GLU A 86 4.39 -1.12 -19.98
CA GLU A 86 4.22 -1.66 -21.32
C GLU A 86 4.95 -3.02 -21.44
N ALA A 87 4.60 -3.79 -22.47
CA ALA A 87 5.27 -5.06 -22.72
C ALA A 87 6.77 -4.86 -22.99
N GLY A 88 7.60 -5.59 -22.26
CA GLY A 88 9.06 -5.49 -22.33
C GLY A 88 9.68 -4.51 -21.34
N ASP A 89 8.88 -3.78 -20.57
CA ASP A 89 9.39 -3.00 -19.43
C ASP A 89 9.91 -3.91 -18.32
N THR A 90 10.80 -3.39 -17.49
CA THR A 90 11.35 -4.07 -16.32
C THR A 90 10.90 -3.35 -15.03
N VAL A 91 10.57 -4.14 -14.00
CA VAL A 91 10.28 -3.68 -12.65
C VAL A 91 11.27 -4.30 -11.68
N LEU A 92 11.95 -3.48 -10.88
CA LEU A 92 12.80 -3.96 -9.78
C LEU A 92 11.95 -4.29 -8.55
N LEU A 93 12.26 -5.42 -7.91
CA LEU A 93 11.60 -5.90 -6.71
C LEU A 93 12.61 -6.43 -5.70
N PRO A 94 12.82 -5.76 -4.55
CA PRO A 94 13.58 -6.35 -3.44
C PRO A 94 12.92 -7.66 -2.98
N ALA A 95 13.70 -8.74 -2.93
CA ALA A 95 13.22 -10.08 -2.62
C ALA A 95 13.91 -10.63 -1.34
N PRO A 96 13.20 -11.47 -0.54
CA PRO A 96 11.88 -12.03 -0.80
C PRO A 96 10.73 -11.02 -0.63
N ALA A 97 9.69 -11.16 -1.43
CA ALA A 97 8.59 -10.21 -1.52
C ALA A 97 7.21 -10.89 -1.55
N TYR A 98 6.16 -10.11 -1.45
CA TYR A 98 4.79 -10.59 -1.61
C TYR A 98 4.58 -11.16 -3.02
N PRO A 99 4.15 -12.45 -3.15
CA PRO A 99 4.08 -13.13 -4.45
C PRO A 99 3.00 -12.58 -5.39
N GLY A 100 2.17 -11.65 -4.94
CA GLY A 100 1.14 -11.04 -5.77
C GLY A 100 1.65 -9.99 -6.76
N TYR A 101 2.88 -9.50 -6.64
CA TYR A 101 3.44 -8.51 -7.57
C TYR A 101 3.75 -9.12 -8.93
N GLU A 102 4.43 -10.26 -8.95
CA GLU A 102 4.90 -10.90 -10.18
C GLU A 102 3.77 -11.23 -11.16
N PRO A 103 2.66 -11.87 -10.76
CA PRO A 103 1.57 -12.16 -11.69
C PRO A 103 0.96 -10.91 -12.32
N ILE A 104 0.88 -9.79 -11.60
CA ILE A 104 0.32 -8.55 -12.13
C ILE A 104 1.26 -7.96 -13.20
N VAL A 105 2.58 -7.94 -12.95
CA VAL A 105 3.58 -7.46 -13.90
C VAL A 105 3.59 -8.34 -15.14
N ASN A 106 3.56 -9.67 -14.97
CA ASN A 106 3.55 -10.63 -16.08
C ASN A 106 2.30 -10.51 -16.96
N MET A 107 1.12 -10.18 -16.38
CA MET A 107 -0.11 -9.96 -17.16
C MET A 107 -0.01 -8.78 -18.14
N VAL A 108 0.85 -7.80 -17.87
CA VAL A 108 1.11 -6.66 -18.76
C VAL A 108 2.17 -7.01 -19.82
N GLY A 109 2.88 -8.14 -19.66
CA GLY A 109 4.00 -8.53 -20.52
C GLY A 109 5.31 -7.85 -20.15
N ALA A 110 5.40 -7.31 -18.94
CA ALA A 110 6.62 -6.77 -18.37
C ALA A 110 7.33 -7.84 -17.52
N ASP A 111 8.59 -7.61 -17.18
CA ASP A 111 9.45 -8.53 -16.43
C ASP A 111 9.76 -7.98 -15.04
N ILE A 112 9.81 -8.88 -14.02
CA ILE A 112 10.38 -8.57 -12.71
C ILE A 112 11.85 -8.97 -12.69
N VAL A 113 12.69 -8.09 -12.14
CA VAL A 113 14.06 -8.38 -11.75
C VAL A 113 14.19 -8.21 -10.25
N GLU A 114 14.49 -9.31 -9.59
CA GLU A 114 14.64 -9.33 -8.14
C GLU A 114 16.00 -8.77 -7.70
N ILE A 115 15.98 -7.99 -6.61
CA ILE A 115 17.17 -7.60 -5.86
C ILE A 115 17.25 -8.54 -4.66
N ASP A 116 18.12 -9.53 -4.70
CA ASP A 116 18.31 -10.49 -3.59
C ASP A 116 18.88 -9.78 -2.37
N THR A 117 18.10 -9.69 -1.30
CA THR A 117 18.48 -9.08 -0.03
C THR A 117 18.82 -10.09 1.06
N THR A 118 18.79 -11.39 0.75
CA THR A 118 18.96 -12.47 1.75
C THR A 118 20.31 -12.44 2.47
N ALA A 119 21.38 -12.07 1.76
CA ALA A 119 22.74 -11.97 2.33
C ALA A 119 22.92 -10.75 3.25
N ASN A 120 21.94 -9.83 3.30
CA ASN A 120 21.98 -8.61 4.12
C ASN A 120 20.77 -8.56 5.09
N ASP A 121 20.42 -9.66 5.71
CA ASP A 121 19.31 -9.77 6.66
C ASP A 121 17.98 -9.24 6.10
N PHE A 122 17.76 -9.42 4.80
CA PHE A 122 16.60 -8.95 4.04
C PHE A 122 16.48 -7.42 3.93
N VAL A 123 17.53 -6.68 4.28
CA VAL A 123 17.56 -5.21 4.22
C VAL A 123 18.12 -4.76 2.88
N LEU A 124 17.32 -4.02 2.09
CA LEU A 124 17.81 -3.32 0.90
C LEU A 124 18.75 -2.19 1.32
N THR A 125 19.84 -1.98 0.57
CA THR A 125 20.69 -0.80 0.73
C THR A 125 20.63 0.13 -0.48
N PRO A 126 20.99 1.41 -0.34
CA PRO A 126 21.05 2.34 -1.46
C PRO A 126 21.99 1.87 -2.57
N GLU A 127 23.10 1.21 -2.22
CA GLU A 127 24.10 0.70 -3.17
C GLU A 127 23.54 -0.49 -3.96
N MET A 128 22.82 -1.40 -3.31
CA MET A 128 22.14 -2.52 -3.98
C MET A 128 21.09 -1.98 -4.96
N LEU A 129 20.31 -1.01 -4.53
CA LEU A 129 19.27 -0.39 -5.36
C LEU A 129 19.89 0.31 -6.59
N GLU A 130 20.93 1.13 -6.38
CA GLU A 130 21.57 1.85 -7.48
C GLU A 130 22.26 0.91 -8.49
N ALA A 131 22.92 -0.15 -7.99
CA ALA A 131 23.54 -1.16 -8.85
C ALA A 131 22.50 -1.86 -9.74
N ALA A 132 21.37 -2.26 -9.17
CA ALA A 132 20.28 -2.90 -9.92
C ALA A 132 19.66 -1.94 -10.95
N ILE A 133 19.47 -0.66 -10.63
CA ILE A 133 18.97 0.35 -11.57
C ILE A 133 19.92 0.48 -12.77
N LEU A 134 21.23 0.59 -12.53
CA LEU A 134 22.24 0.75 -13.57
C LEU A 134 22.32 -0.48 -14.48
N GLU A 135 22.12 -1.69 -13.92
CA GLU A 135 22.16 -2.93 -14.68
C GLU A 135 20.99 -3.04 -15.68
N GLN A 136 19.80 -2.55 -15.33
CA GLN A 136 18.62 -2.63 -16.18
C GLN A 136 18.56 -1.54 -17.26
N GLY A 137 19.20 -0.40 -17.03
CA GLY A 137 19.27 0.69 -18.01
C GLY A 137 17.87 1.19 -18.44
N ASP A 138 17.72 1.42 -19.75
CA ASP A 138 16.52 2.07 -20.33
C ASP A 138 15.23 1.21 -20.26
N LYS A 139 15.33 -0.08 -19.97
CA LYS A 139 14.17 -0.95 -19.80
C LYS A 139 13.49 -0.77 -18.46
N LEU A 140 14.21 -0.21 -17.48
CA LEU A 140 13.67 -0.03 -16.13
C LEU A 140 12.58 1.03 -16.12
N LYS A 141 11.38 0.64 -15.70
CA LYS A 141 10.22 1.52 -15.63
C LYS A 141 9.84 1.87 -14.20
N ALA A 142 9.97 0.91 -13.28
CA ALA A 142 9.55 1.11 -11.91
C ALA A 142 10.38 0.27 -10.93
N VAL A 143 10.36 0.70 -9.67
CA VAL A 143 10.74 -0.12 -8.52
C VAL A 143 9.55 -0.27 -7.59
N ILE A 144 9.33 -1.48 -7.07
CA ILE A 144 8.35 -1.73 -6.01
C ILE A 144 9.09 -1.74 -4.68
N LEU A 145 8.69 -0.89 -3.75
CA LEU A 145 9.14 -0.88 -2.36
C LEU A 145 7.96 -1.27 -1.47
N ASN A 146 8.10 -2.34 -0.69
CA ASN A 146 7.11 -2.75 0.30
C ASN A 146 7.74 -2.71 1.68
N TYR A 147 7.23 -1.82 2.54
CA TYR A 147 7.69 -1.71 3.92
C TYR A 147 6.62 -1.08 4.83
N PRO A 148 6.40 -1.65 6.04
CA PRO A 148 6.95 -2.91 6.51
C PRO A 148 6.68 -4.06 5.53
N ALA A 149 7.70 -4.89 5.29
CA ALA A 149 7.70 -5.85 4.18
C ALA A 149 6.93 -7.14 4.50
N ASN A 150 6.22 -7.65 3.52
CA ASN A 150 5.72 -9.02 3.52
C ASN A 150 6.63 -9.86 2.58
N PRO A 151 7.33 -10.94 3.06
CA PRO A 151 7.10 -11.64 4.34
C PRO A 151 8.07 -11.28 5.47
N THR A 152 9.10 -10.47 5.25
CA THR A 152 10.26 -10.34 6.15
C THR A 152 10.01 -9.49 7.39
N GLY A 153 9.02 -8.58 7.34
CA GLY A 153 8.77 -7.59 8.39
C GLY A 153 9.80 -6.46 8.46
N VAL A 154 10.74 -6.41 7.51
CA VAL A 154 11.73 -5.32 7.44
C VAL A 154 11.03 -4.00 7.20
N THR A 155 11.48 -2.98 7.92
CA THR A 155 11.12 -1.58 7.69
C THR A 155 12.38 -0.71 7.75
N TYR A 156 12.27 0.56 7.39
CA TYR A 156 13.42 1.43 7.23
C TYR A 156 13.32 2.67 8.11
N SER A 157 14.47 3.15 8.59
CA SER A 157 14.56 4.43 9.29
C SER A 157 14.37 5.60 8.32
N ARG A 158 14.17 6.80 8.89
CA ARG A 158 14.09 8.05 8.11
C ARG A 158 15.32 8.26 7.25
N GLU A 159 16.51 8.00 7.79
CA GLU A 159 17.79 8.15 7.09
C GLU A 159 17.91 7.18 5.91
N GLN A 160 17.46 5.94 6.09
CA GLN A 160 17.46 4.94 5.01
C GLN A 160 16.49 5.32 3.89
N ILE A 161 15.28 5.78 4.22
CA ILE A 161 14.30 6.27 3.24
C ILE A 161 14.84 7.49 2.49
N GLN A 162 15.49 8.43 3.19
CA GLN A 162 16.16 9.57 2.55
C GLN A 162 17.26 9.12 1.59
N ALA A 163 18.05 8.12 1.98
CA ALA A 163 19.12 7.59 1.12
C ALA A 163 18.56 6.92 -0.14
N PHE A 164 17.47 6.15 -0.04
CA PHE A 164 16.77 5.61 -1.21
C PHE A 164 16.24 6.73 -2.13
N ALA A 165 15.65 7.76 -1.54
CA ALA A 165 15.15 8.90 -2.29
C ALA A 165 16.28 9.63 -3.05
N GLN A 166 17.47 9.77 -2.46
CA GLN A 166 18.63 10.36 -3.14
C GLN A 166 19.12 9.54 -4.34
N VAL A 167 19.03 8.22 -4.27
CA VAL A 167 19.32 7.34 -5.40
C VAL A 167 18.24 7.48 -6.46
N LEU A 168 16.98 7.25 -6.12
CA LEU A 168 15.85 7.20 -7.04
C LEU A 168 15.62 8.51 -7.80
N LYS A 169 15.88 9.65 -7.14
CA LYS A 169 15.76 10.99 -7.75
C LYS A 169 16.62 11.19 -9.00
N LYS A 170 17.69 10.39 -9.17
CA LYS A 170 18.60 10.48 -10.32
C LYS A 170 18.01 9.87 -11.59
N TYR A 171 16.96 9.07 -11.46
CA TYR A 171 16.43 8.22 -12.53
C TYR A 171 14.95 8.51 -12.80
N PRO A 172 14.52 8.57 -14.07
CA PRO A 172 13.13 8.87 -14.45
C PRO A 172 12.25 7.60 -14.38
N ILE A 173 12.20 6.94 -13.23
CA ILE A 173 11.43 5.71 -13.00
C ILE A 173 10.34 5.96 -11.95
N PHE A 174 9.26 5.19 -11.99
CA PHE A 174 8.23 5.23 -10.97
C PHE A 174 8.67 4.48 -9.70
N VAL A 175 8.23 4.99 -8.56
CA VAL A 175 8.38 4.31 -7.26
C VAL A 175 7.00 3.88 -6.80
N LEU A 176 6.69 2.58 -6.90
CA LEU A 176 5.48 2.01 -6.35
C LEU A 176 5.75 1.64 -4.88
N SER A 177 5.25 2.46 -3.96
CA SER A 177 5.47 2.26 -2.52
C SER A 177 4.24 1.62 -1.89
N ASP A 178 4.32 0.31 -1.61
CA ASP A 178 3.27 -0.43 -0.92
C ASP A 178 3.49 -0.35 0.59
N GLU A 179 2.72 0.50 1.24
CA GLU A 179 2.83 0.81 2.66
C GLU A 179 1.60 0.37 3.47
N VAL A 180 0.92 -0.70 3.04
CA VAL A 180 -0.32 -1.20 3.70
C VAL A 180 -0.11 -1.63 5.16
N TYR A 181 1.14 -1.86 5.59
CA TYR A 181 1.50 -2.24 6.96
C TYR A 181 2.01 -1.06 7.81
N SER A 182 1.94 0.18 7.33
CA SER A 182 2.49 1.36 8.00
C SER A 182 2.07 1.52 9.47
N GLU A 183 0.81 1.20 9.81
CA GLU A 183 0.31 1.26 11.19
C GLU A 183 0.81 0.11 12.08
N LEU A 184 1.43 -0.93 11.52
CA LEU A 184 1.94 -2.10 12.23
C LEU A 184 3.47 -2.07 12.41
N THR A 185 4.04 -0.90 12.65
CA THR A 185 5.47 -0.67 12.88
C THR A 185 5.80 -0.82 14.36
N TYR A 186 6.87 -1.57 14.69
CA TYR A 186 7.27 -1.90 16.08
C TYR A 186 8.59 -1.29 16.51
N THR A 187 9.14 -0.34 15.75
CA THR A 187 10.45 0.27 16.00
C THR A 187 10.46 1.30 17.12
N GLY A 188 9.27 1.75 17.55
CA GLY A 188 9.12 2.90 18.45
C GLY A 188 9.15 4.25 17.75
N GLU A 189 9.57 4.29 16.48
CA GLU A 189 9.56 5.49 15.64
C GLU A 189 8.36 5.47 14.70
N PRO A 190 7.81 6.63 14.31
CA PRO A 190 6.77 6.73 13.30
C PRO A 190 7.23 6.17 11.96
N HIS A 191 6.32 5.53 11.23
CA HIS A 191 6.56 5.15 9.84
C HIS A 191 6.87 6.38 8.98
N VAL A 192 7.84 6.25 8.08
CA VAL A 192 8.25 7.32 7.16
C VAL A 192 8.03 6.84 5.73
N SER A 193 7.19 7.55 5.00
CA SER A 193 6.93 7.26 3.59
C SER A 193 8.00 7.88 2.68
N ILE A 194 8.40 7.16 1.64
CA ILE A 194 9.27 7.71 0.60
C ILE A 194 8.59 8.84 -0.18
N ALA A 195 7.26 8.87 -0.20
CA ALA A 195 6.48 9.94 -0.80
C ALA A 195 6.73 11.32 -0.16
N GLU A 196 7.22 11.37 1.08
CA GLU A 196 7.66 12.63 1.73
C GLU A 196 8.81 13.29 0.94
N TYR A 197 9.66 12.50 0.29
CA TYR A 197 10.86 12.97 -0.42
C TYR A 197 10.76 12.95 -1.94
N LEU A 198 9.86 12.11 -2.49
CA LEU A 198 9.68 11.92 -3.94
C LEU A 198 8.19 11.96 -4.34
N PRO A 199 7.43 13.02 -4.00
CA PRO A 199 5.99 13.05 -4.21
C PRO A 199 5.59 12.94 -5.70
N GLU A 200 6.39 13.49 -6.61
CA GLU A 200 6.08 13.51 -8.05
C GLU A 200 6.36 12.18 -8.76
N GLN A 201 7.16 11.31 -8.14
CA GLN A 201 7.64 10.07 -8.73
C GLN A 201 7.01 8.85 -8.05
N THR A 202 6.39 9.04 -6.86
CA THR A 202 5.85 7.97 -6.05
C THR A 202 4.37 7.73 -6.33
N ILE A 203 4.03 6.46 -6.51
CA ILE A 203 2.67 5.93 -6.43
C ILE A 203 2.58 5.23 -5.08
N LEU A 204 2.00 5.91 -4.10
CA LEU A 204 1.83 5.40 -2.75
C LEU A 204 0.55 4.56 -2.68
N ILE A 205 0.67 3.33 -2.18
CA ILE A 205 -0.44 2.44 -1.94
C ILE A 205 -0.66 2.31 -0.44
N GLN A 206 -1.88 2.59 -0.04
CA GLN A 206 -2.37 2.48 1.33
C GLN A 206 -3.67 1.68 1.39
N GLY A 207 -4.06 1.23 2.57
CA GLY A 207 -5.30 0.50 2.74
C GLY A 207 -5.64 0.23 4.19
N LEU A 208 -6.93 -0.09 4.43
CA LEU A 208 -7.47 -0.33 5.77
C LEU A 208 -7.47 -1.81 6.17
N SER A 209 -7.07 -2.69 5.24
CA SER A 209 -7.09 -4.14 5.44
C SER A 209 -6.32 -4.58 6.68
N LYS A 210 -5.18 -3.95 6.95
CA LYS A 210 -4.26 -4.36 8.02
C LYS A 210 -4.38 -3.48 9.27
N SER A 211 -4.56 -2.17 9.09
CA SER A 211 -4.68 -1.22 10.19
C SER A 211 -5.99 -1.32 10.96
N HIS A 212 -7.10 -1.69 10.29
CA HIS A 212 -8.44 -1.70 10.87
C HIS A 212 -9.14 -3.07 10.79
N ALA A 213 -8.38 -4.15 10.54
CA ALA A 213 -8.92 -5.50 10.34
C ALA A 213 -10.06 -5.54 9.31
N MET A 214 -9.84 -4.87 8.16
CA MET A 214 -10.85 -4.69 7.10
C MET A 214 -10.47 -5.44 5.81
N THR A 215 -9.86 -6.62 5.91
CA THR A 215 -9.42 -7.39 4.73
C THR A 215 -10.55 -7.69 3.75
N GLY A 216 -11.70 -8.12 4.26
CA GLY A 216 -12.90 -8.45 3.48
C GLY A 216 -13.68 -7.23 2.98
N TRP A 217 -13.41 -6.02 3.47
CA TRP A 217 -14.11 -4.79 3.05
C TRP A 217 -13.64 -4.27 1.71
N ARG A 218 -12.45 -4.65 1.31
CA ARG A 218 -11.84 -4.27 0.03
C ARG A 218 -11.78 -2.77 -0.21
N ILE A 219 -11.18 -2.02 0.72
CA ILE A 219 -10.87 -0.59 0.55
C ILE A 219 -9.36 -0.37 0.60
N GLY A 220 -8.86 0.23 -0.47
CA GLY A 220 -7.49 0.70 -0.63
C GLY A 220 -7.44 2.10 -1.22
N LEU A 221 -6.26 2.66 -1.30
CA LEU A 221 -6.01 4.00 -1.79
C LEU A 221 -4.77 3.99 -2.68
N ILE A 222 -4.83 4.73 -3.79
CA ILE A 222 -3.65 5.20 -4.54
C ILE A 222 -3.52 6.69 -4.30
N LEU A 223 -2.30 7.11 -3.97
CA LEU A 223 -1.97 8.53 -3.78
C LEU A 223 -0.74 8.86 -4.62
N SER A 224 -0.82 9.94 -5.41
CA SER A 224 0.28 10.35 -6.28
C SER A 224 0.07 11.78 -6.78
N SER A 225 0.99 12.25 -7.64
CA SER A 225 0.82 13.53 -8.31
C SER A 225 -0.43 13.57 -9.20
N PRO A 226 -1.02 14.74 -9.46
CA PRO A 226 -2.23 14.85 -10.27
C PRO A 226 -2.07 14.26 -11.68
N MET A 227 -0.88 14.39 -12.26
CA MET A 227 -0.56 13.85 -13.58
C MET A 227 -0.67 12.31 -13.58
N ILE A 228 -0.09 11.65 -12.60
CA ILE A 228 -0.13 10.19 -12.46
C ILE A 228 -1.56 9.73 -12.19
N ILE A 229 -2.26 10.31 -11.20
CA ILE A 229 -3.64 9.96 -10.88
C ILE A 229 -4.56 10.09 -12.10
N SER A 230 -4.38 11.11 -12.94
CA SER A 230 -5.18 11.31 -14.15
C SER A 230 -5.05 10.17 -15.17
N GLN A 231 -3.99 9.40 -15.11
CA GLN A 231 -3.80 8.19 -15.95
C GLN A 231 -4.29 6.94 -15.23
N LEU A 232 -3.94 6.76 -13.95
CA LEU A 232 -4.34 5.58 -13.18
C LEU A 232 -5.83 5.43 -13.00
N ILE A 233 -6.58 6.53 -12.93
CA ILE A 233 -8.05 6.48 -12.87
C ILE A 233 -8.67 5.82 -14.12
N LYS A 234 -8.00 5.84 -15.26
CA LYS A 234 -8.47 5.19 -16.48
C LYS A 234 -8.38 3.67 -16.37
N SER A 235 -7.22 3.13 -15.91
CA SER A 235 -7.06 1.70 -15.65
C SER A 235 -8.03 1.23 -14.56
N HIS A 236 -8.13 1.96 -13.46
CA HIS A 236 -9.09 1.69 -12.39
C HIS A 236 -10.54 1.62 -12.91
N GLN A 237 -10.97 2.62 -13.69
CA GLN A 237 -12.34 2.67 -14.23
C GLN A 237 -12.72 1.40 -15.01
N TYR A 238 -11.81 0.90 -15.85
CA TYR A 238 -12.07 -0.26 -16.69
C TYR A 238 -11.87 -1.59 -15.97
N LEU A 239 -11.12 -1.60 -14.85
CA LEU A 239 -11.01 -2.78 -14.00
C LEU A 239 -12.27 -2.98 -13.14
N VAL A 240 -12.78 -1.90 -12.50
CA VAL A 240 -13.77 -2.05 -11.42
C VAL A 240 -14.84 -0.96 -11.35
N THR A 241 -14.73 0.13 -12.09
CA THR A 241 -15.61 1.32 -12.06
C THR A 241 -15.44 2.14 -10.78
N ALA A 242 -15.75 1.60 -9.60
CA ALA A 242 -15.58 2.23 -8.28
C ALA A 242 -15.66 1.19 -7.17
N ALA A 243 -15.13 1.51 -6.00
CA ALA A 243 -15.27 0.68 -4.79
C ALA A 243 -16.72 0.69 -4.26
N ALA A 244 -17.12 -0.37 -3.55
CA ALA A 244 -18.47 -0.52 -2.99
C ALA A 244 -18.84 0.65 -2.07
N THR A 245 -19.92 1.34 -2.38
CA THR A 245 -20.34 2.58 -1.72
C THR A 245 -20.52 2.43 -0.20
N PRO A 246 -21.26 1.44 0.34
CA PRO A 246 -21.42 1.31 1.78
C PRO A 246 -20.08 1.08 2.51
N MET A 247 -19.13 0.38 1.87
CA MET A 247 -17.81 0.12 2.45
C MET A 247 -16.97 1.39 2.53
N GLN A 248 -17.17 2.33 1.60
CA GLN A 248 -16.52 3.64 1.65
C GLN A 248 -17.00 4.48 2.85
N TYR A 249 -18.27 4.38 3.24
CA TYR A 249 -18.78 5.04 4.45
C TYR A 249 -18.13 4.49 5.72
N GLY A 250 -17.96 3.18 5.81
CA GLY A 250 -17.18 2.56 6.90
C GLY A 250 -15.73 3.03 6.91
N ALA A 251 -15.11 3.18 5.73
CA ALA A 251 -13.73 3.67 5.62
C ALA A 251 -13.59 5.15 6.04
N ILE A 252 -14.59 5.99 5.77
CA ILE A 252 -14.63 7.38 6.26
C ILE A 252 -14.57 7.39 7.78
N GLU A 253 -15.41 6.56 8.43
CA GLU A 253 -15.45 6.45 9.89
C GLU A 253 -14.10 5.96 10.45
N ALA A 254 -13.51 4.94 9.84
CA ALA A 254 -12.21 4.41 10.23
C ALA A 254 -11.11 5.48 10.21
N LEU A 255 -11.06 6.28 9.14
CA LEU A 255 -10.02 7.30 9.00
C LEU A 255 -10.26 8.56 9.85
N LYS A 256 -11.52 8.96 10.06
CA LYS A 256 -11.83 10.16 10.85
C LYS A 256 -11.81 9.92 12.36
N ASN A 257 -12.48 8.85 12.81
CA ASN A 257 -12.70 8.59 14.23
C ASN A 257 -11.92 7.38 14.75
N GLY A 258 -11.37 6.54 13.85
CA GLY A 258 -10.61 5.34 14.16
C GLY A 258 -9.10 5.46 13.93
N LYS A 259 -8.53 6.66 13.96
CA LYS A 259 -7.10 6.90 13.66
C LYS A 259 -6.14 6.04 14.51
N ASP A 260 -6.53 5.73 15.73
CA ASP A 260 -5.74 4.98 16.69
C ASP A 260 -6.26 3.56 16.94
N ASP A 261 -7.23 3.09 16.17
CA ASP A 261 -7.81 1.73 16.28
C ASP A 261 -6.77 0.62 16.03
N ALA A 262 -5.73 0.92 15.27
CA ALA A 262 -4.63 -0.02 15.05
C ALA A 262 -3.74 -0.24 16.28
N LEU A 263 -3.72 0.69 17.26
CA LEU A 263 -2.77 0.65 18.37
C LEU A 263 -2.88 -0.59 19.26
N PRO A 264 -4.09 -1.01 19.73
CA PRO A 264 -4.22 -2.22 20.54
C PRO A 264 -3.80 -3.48 19.77
N MET A 265 -4.16 -3.58 18.51
CA MET A 265 -3.79 -4.70 17.63
C MET A 265 -2.28 -4.73 17.37
N ARG A 266 -1.67 -3.58 17.12
CA ARG A 266 -0.22 -3.44 16.95
C ARG A 266 0.54 -3.91 18.18
N GLU A 267 0.08 -3.53 19.39
CA GLU A 267 0.71 -3.95 20.64
C GLU A 267 0.61 -5.46 20.84
N GLU A 268 -0.55 -6.07 20.57
CA GLU A 268 -0.70 -7.52 20.64
C GLU A 268 0.22 -8.24 19.64
N TYR A 269 0.34 -7.76 18.41
CA TYR A 269 1.26 -8.30 17.42
C TYR A 269 2.72 -8.15 17.86
N ARG A 270 3.07 -7.05 18.51
CA ARG A 270 4.41 -6.86 19.07
C ARG A 270 4.72 -7.93 20.13
N VAL A 271 3.79 -8.19 21.05
CA VAL A 271 3.94 -9.23 22.08
C VAL A 271 4.10 -10.61 21.44
N ARG A 272 3.28 -10.94 20.45
CA ARG A 272 3.36 -12.22 19.72
C ARG A 272 4.69 -12.38 18.96
N ARG A 273 5.15 -11.32 18.31
CA ARG A 273 6.45 -11.30 17.64
C ARG A 273 7.58 -11.58 18.63
N ASP A 274 7.61 -10.85 19.73
CA ASP A 274 8.66 -10.99 20.75
C ASP A 274 8.68 -12.41 21.32
N TYR A 275 7.51 -12.99 21.57
CA TYR A 275 7.39 -14.40 22.00
C TYR A 275 7.97 -15.39 20.99
N ILE A 276 7.69 -15.20 19.69
CA ILE A 276 8.17 -16.11 18.63
C ILE A 276 9.70 -15.99 18.47
N ILE A 277 10.24 -14.77 18.55
CA ILE A 277 11.70 -14.54 18.42
C ILE A 277 12.47 -15.12 19.61
N GLU A 278 11.88 -15.13 20.80
CA GLU A 278 12.49 -15.68 22.02
C GLU A 278 12.54 -17.22 22.01
N LYS A 279 11.69 -17.91 21.25
CA LYS A 279 11.60 -19.40 21.18
C LYS A 279 12.44 -19.98 20.08
#